data_d4815ec105c84ea35b5b1add30e71143
#
_entry.id   d4815ec105c84ea35b5b1add30e71143
#
_cell.length_a   1.000
_cell.length_b   1.000
_cell.length_c   1.000
_cell.angle_alpha   90.00
_cell.angle_beta   90.00
_cell.angle_gamma   90.00
#
_symmetry.space_group_name_H-M   'P 1'
#
loop_
_entity.id
_entity.type
_entity.pdbx_description
1 polymer ?
#
loop_
_entity_poly.entity_id
_entity_poly.type
_entity_poly.pdbx_seq_one_letter_code
_entity_poly.pdbx_strand_id
1 'polypeptide(L)'
;MLMLGLVAIATLAANGARQLRYMAVAFLAVALAAHLLAGPAITIAQISVTACAAIVSAVILFIAARDGGFGEDPGWRLWLATVVAASATAAAFAFLRTTSSEDVRITLIGEDPSGITHEAAAFWLLSSGIAILLTARGAVRGSLGALLMLTGTQLLVTLVPGPQLAYTLLLSWLQIVVALAGAFLIVNERAVREL
;
A
#
# COMPACT_ATOMS: atom_id res chain seq x y z
N MET A 1 -3.58 17.70 3.37
CA MET A 1 -2.55 17.49 4.40
C MET A 1 -2.95 16.50 5.49
N LEU A 2 -4.13 16.62 6.12
CA LEU A 2 -4.56 15.74 7.22
C LEU A 2 -4.66 14.27 6.76
N MET A 3 -5.23 14.00 5.59
CA MET A 3 -5.34 12.65 5.01
C MET A 3 -3.99 12.02 4.64
N LEU A 4 -3.05 12.81 4.13
CA LEU A 4 -1.67 12.33 3.88
C LEU A 4 -1.01 11.88 5.20
N GLY A 5 -1.14 12.71 6.25
CA GLY A 5 -0.66 12.34 7.59
C GLY A 5 -1.29 11.04 8.10
N LEU A 6 -2.57 10.86 7.88
CA LEU A 6 -3.29 9.64 8.28
C LEU A 6 -2.78 8.42 7.51
N VAL A 7 -2.57 8.51 6.19
CA VAL A 7 -1.97 7.44 5.38
C VAL A 7 -0.57 7.11 5.90
N ALA A 8 0.26 8.13 6.17
CA ALA A 8 1.62 7.90 6.68
C ALA A 8 1.62 7.22 8.04
N ILE A 9 0.83 7.70 9.00
CA ILE A 9 0.71 7.13 10.34
C ILE A 9 0.17 5.69 10.27
N ALA A 10 -0.88 5.46 9.50
CA ALA A 10 -1.47 4.13 9.35
C ALA A 10 -0.49 3.14 8.69
N THR A 11 0.34 3.59 7.73
CA THR A 11 1.39 2.77 7.11
C THR A 11 2.49 2.43 8.13
N LEU A 12 2.90 3.39 8.97
CA LEU A 12 3.86 3.15 10.04
C LEU A 12 3.29 2.18 11.08
N ALA A 13 2.01 2.34 11.45
CA ALA A 13 1.32 1.43 12.35
C ALA A 13 1.23 0.02 11.78
N ALA A 14 0.93 -0.13 10.48
CA ALA A 14 0.90 -1.41 9.81
C ALA A 14 2.28 -2.09 9.82
N ASN A 15 3.34 -1.34 9.52
CA ASN A 15 4.70 -1.86 9.54
C ASN A 15 5.22 -2.14 10.96
N GLY A 16 4.81 -1.33 11.94
CA GLY A 16 5.20 -1.48 13.36
C GLY A 16 4.42 -2.54 14.12
N ALA A 17 3.30 -3.01 13.60
CA ALA A 17 2.48 -4.00 14.26
C ALA A 17 3.25 -5.33 14.43
N ARG A 18 3.19 -5.90 15.64
CA ARG A 18 3.82 -7.19 15.94
C ARG A 18 2.93 -8.36 15.54
N GLN A 19 1.62 -8.19 15.66
CA GLN A 19 0.65 -9.24 15.37
C GLN A 19 0.02 -9.03 14.01
N LEU A 20 -0.11 -10.11 13.24
CA LEU A 20 -0.71 -10.10 11.91
C LEU A 20 -2.14 -9.52 11.89
N ARG A 21 -2.93 -9.75 12.94
CA ARG A 21 -4.29 -9.18 13.05
C ARG A 21 -4.28 -7.65 13.00
N TYR A 22 -3.37 -7.02 13.75
CA TYR A 22 -3.25 -5.56 13.74
C TYR A 22 -2.69 -5.05 12.43
N MET A 23 -1.80 -5.82 11.77
CA MET A 23 -1.33 -5.48 10.42
C MET A 23 -2.47 -5.49 9.41
N ALA A 24 -3.36 -6.49 9.45
CA ALA A 24 -4.51 -6.57 8.56
C ALA A 24 -5.49 -5.40 8.76
N VAL A 25 -5.77 -5.03 10.00
CA VAL A 25 -6.64 -3.88 10.33
C VAL A 25 -5.98 -2.56 9.91
N ALA A 26 -4.68 -2.40 10.20
CA ALA A 26 -3.94 -1.21 9.81
C ALA A 26 -3.83 -1.10 8.27
N PHE A 27 -3.62 -2.20 7.56
CA PHE A 27 -3.68 -2.21 6.09
C PHE A 27 -5.03 -1.74 5.56
N LEU A 28 -6.14 -2.22 6.15
CA LEU A 28 -7.47 -1.78 5.77
C LEU A 28 -7.63 -0.27 5.97
N ALA A 29 -7.16 0.25 7.10
CA ALA A 29 -7.19 1.69 7.38
C ALA A 29 -6.36 2.49 6.36
N VAL A 30 -5.16 1.99 6.00
CA VAL A 30 -4.33 2.60 4.94
C VAL A 30 -5.05 2.62 3.61
N ALA A 31 -5.60 1.48 3.19
CA ALA A 31 -6.26 1.35 1.90
C ALA A 31 -7.49 2.25 1.79
N LEU A 32 -8.34 2.29 2.81
CA LEU A 32 -9.51 3.17 2.84
C LEU A 32 -9.11 4.65 2.87
N ALA A 33 -8.12 5.03 3.69
CA ALA A 33 -7.64 6.41 3.75
C ALA A 33 -7.02 6.86 2.42
N ALA A 34 -6.27 5.98 1.75
CA ALA A 34 -5.69 6.24 0.44
C ALA A 34 -6.77 6.49 -0.62
N HIS A 35 -7.84 5.71 -0.62
CA HIS A 35 -8.94 5.87 -1.57
C HIS A 35 -9.78 7.13 -1.29
N LEU A 36 -9.98 7.47 -0.02
CA LEU A 36 -10.63 8.73 0.35
C LEU A 36 -9.81 9.96 -0.05
N LEU A 37 -8.48 9.83 -0.05
CA LEU A 37 -7.57 10.89 -0.52
C LEU A 37 -7.72 11.14 -2.02
N ALA A 38 -8.01 10.12 -2.81
CA ALA A 38 -8.18 10.22 -4.25
C ALA A 38 -9.33 11.16 -4.68
N GLY A 39 -10.24 11.47 -3.75
CA GLY A 39 -11.21 12.54 -3.88
C GLY A 39 -12.20 12.42 -5.03
N PRO A 40 -12.77 13.55 -5.51
CA PRO A 40 -13.82 13.57 -6.52
C PRO A 40 -13.39 13.13 -7.92
N ALA A 41 -12.10 12.87 -8.14
CA ALA A 41 -11.58 12.39 -9.44
C ALA A 41 -11.93 10.93 -9.72
N ILE A 42 -12.42 10.19 -8.72
CA ILE A 42 -12.71 8.76 -8.83
C ILE A 42 -14.22 8.56 -8.86
N THR A 43 -14.68 7.68 -9.77
CA THR A 43 -16.10 7.31 -9.83
C THR A 43 -16.50 6.46 -8.63
N ILE A 44 -17.78 6.53 -8.22
CA ILE A 44 -18.32 5.71 -7.12
C ILE A 44 -18.08 4.22 -7.38
N ALA A 45 -18.16 3.78 -8.63
CA ALA A 45 -17.88 2.40 -9.01
C ALA A 45 -16.43 2.00 -8.70
N GLN A 46 -15.46 2.86 -8.99
CA GLN A 46 -14.05 2.60 -8.68
C GLN A 46 -13.81 2.53 -7.17
N ILE A 47 -14.37 3.47 -6.40
CA ILE A 47 -14.28 3.46 -4.93
C ILE A 47 -14.86 2.16 -4.37
N SER A 48 -16.02 1.73 -4.88
CA SER A 48 -16.67 0.51 -4.40
C SER A 48 -15.82 -0.73 -4.68
N VAL A 49 -15.26 -0.85 -5.88
CA VAL A 49 -14.40 -1.98 -6.27
C VAL A 49 -13.13 -2.04 -5.40
N THR A 50 -12.44 -0.93 -5.25
CA THR A 50 -11.19 -0.88 -4.46
C THR A 50 -11.46 -1.09 -2.97
N ALA A 51 -12.53 -0.52 -2.43
CA ALA A 51 -12.93 -0.74 -1.04
C ALA A 51 -13.30 -2.21 -0.78
N CYS A 52 -14.07 -2.83 -1.67
CA CYS A 52 -14.38 -4.26 -1.58
C CYS A 52 -13.11 -5.12 -1.63
N ALA A 53 -12.19 -4.84 -2.54
CA ALA A 53 -10.93 -5.56 -2.64
C ALA A 53 -10.08 -5.41 -1.37
N ALA A 54 -10.00 -4.20 -0.82
CA ALA A 54 -9.28 -3.93 0.42
C ALA A 54 -9.88 -4.67 1.61
N ILE A 55 -11.22 -4.66 1.74
CA ILE A 55 -11.93 -5.40 2.80
C ILE A 55 -11.70 -6.90 2.66
N VAL A 56 -11.88 -7.45 1.47
CA VAL A 56 -11.68 -8.90 1.22
C VAL A 56 -10.24 -9.29 1.52
N SER A 57 -9.25 -8.52 1.07
CA SER A 57 -7.82 -8.77 1.33
C SER A 57 -7.50 -8.72 2.83
N ALA A 58 -8.03 -7.73 3.54
CA ALA A 58 -7.84 -7.61 4.98
C ALA A 58 -8.50 -8.77 5.75
N VAL A 59 -9.69 -9.20 5.35
CA VAL A 59 -10.41 -10.34 5.94
C VAL A 59 -9.64 -11.64 5.72
N ILE A 60 -9.12 -11.87 4.51
CA ILE A 60 -8.28 -13.05 4.18
C ILE A 60 -7.06 -13.12 5.11
N LEU A 61 -6.32 -12.00 5.23
CA LEU A 61 -5.16 -11.94 6.13
C LEU A 61 -5.55 -12.09 7.60
N PHE A 62 -6.68 -11.49 8.01
CA PHE A 62 -7.18 -11.58 9.38
C PHE A 62 -7.58 -13.02 9.75
N ILE A 63 -8.21 -13.76 8.82
CA ILE A 63 -8.55 -15.17 9.01
C ILE A 63 -7.28 -16.02 9.09
N ALA A 64 -6.29 -15.79 8.21
CA ALA A 64 -5.01 -16.48 8.26
C ALA A 64 -4.27 -16.25 9.59
N ALA A 65 -4.54 -15.11 10.25
CA ALA A 65 -3.98 -14.74 11.55
C ALA A 65 -4.74 -15.31 12.76
N ARG A 66 -5.86 -16.04 12.54
CA ARG A 66 -6.81 -16.36 13.63
C ARG A 66 -6.21 -17.19 14.76
N ASP A 67 -5.32 -18.12 14.43
CA ASP A 67 -4.91 -19.17 15.36
C ASP A 67 -3.62 -18.89 16.13
N GLY A 68 -3.13 -17.67 16.17
CA GLY A 68 -1.98 -17.43 17.02
C GLY A 68 -1.17 -16.16 16.79
N GLY A 69 -0.37 -15.84 17.77
CA GLY A 69 0.48 -14.67 17.83
C GLY A 69 1.65 -14.70 16.86
N PHE A 70 1.40 -15.10 15.61
CA PHE A 70 2.39 -14.97 14.56
C PHE A 70 2.62 -13.51 14.25
N GLY A 71 3.84 -13.09 14.39
CA GLY A 71 4.31 -11.78 14.06
C GLY A 71 5.82 -11.76 14.06
N GLU A 72 6.38 -10.76 13.43
CA GLU A 72 7.80 -10.48 13.48
C GLU A 72 8.02 -9.25 14.34
N ASP A 73 9.00 -9.32 15.24
CA ASP A 73 9.47 -8.11 15.91
C ASP A 73 10.08 -7.17 14.86
N PRO A 74 9.53 -5.96 14.72
CA PRO A 74 9.98 -5.02 13.71
C PRO A 74 11.45 -4.61 13.92
N GLY A 75 11.88 -4.49 15.18
CA GLY A 75 13.24 -4.13 15.53
C GLY A 75 13.77 -2.91 14.75
N TRP A 76 15.08 -2.88 14.50
CA TRP A 76 15.75 -1.82 13.71
C TRP A 76 15.32 -1.75 12.24
N ARG A 77 14.78 -2.85 11.70
CA ARG A 77 14.33 -2.95 10.30
C ARG A 77 13.14 -2.06 10.01
N LEU A 78 12.28 -1.81 11.00
CA LEU A 78 11.21 -0.84 10.90
C LEU A 78 11.78 0.55 10.56
N TRP A 79 12.79 0.96 11.30
CA TRP A 79 13.45 2.25 11.07
C TRP A 79 14.14 2.30 9.71
N LEU A 80 14.85 1.24 9.35
CA LEU A 80 15.48 1.16 8.03
C LEU A 80 14.44 1.26 6.91
N ALA A 81 13.37 0.46 6.96
CA ALA A 81 12.31 0.51 5.96
C ALA A 81 11.65 1.89 5.89
N THR A 82 11.42 2.53 7.03
CA THR A 82 10.83 3.88 7.08
C THR A 82 11.76 4.94 6.48
N VAL A 83 13.05 4.91 6.82
CA VAL A 83 14.04 5.85 6.28
C VAL A 83 14.20 5.65 4.77
N VAL A 84 14.28 4.40 4.30
CA VAL A 84 14.36 4.08 2.87
C VAL A 84 13.10 4.55 2.15
N ALA A 85 11.91 4.30 2.72
CA ALA A 85 10.66 4.75 2.13
C ALA A 85 10.57 6.28 2.04
N ALA A 86 10.96 7.00 3.09
CA ALA A 86 10.94 8.45 3.12
C ALA A 86 11.91 9.06 2.11
N SER A 87 13.15 8.54 2.06
CA SER A 87 14.16 9.01 1.10
C SER A 87 13.78 8.70 -0.35
N ALA A 88 13.26 7.51 -0.62
CA ALA A 88 12.79 7.13 -1.95
C ALA A 88 11.59 7.96 -2.40
N THR A 89 10.64 8.25 -1.50
CA THR A 89 9.49 9.12 -1.79
C THR A 89 9.95 10.53 -2.13
N ALA A 90 10.85 11.10 -1.33
CA ALA A 90 11.41 12.44 -1.57
C ALA A 90 12.19 12.49 -2.88
N ALA A 91 13.00 11.46 -3.17
CA ALA A 91 13.78 11.37 -4.41
C ALA A 91 12.87 11.24 -5.64
N ALA A 92 11.86 10.37 -5.61
CA ALA A 92 10.91 10.20 -6.70
C ALA A 92 10.14 11.50 -6.99
N PHE A 93 9.69 12.17 -5.93
CA PHE A 93 8.97 13.44 -6.03
C PHE A 93 9.87 14.57 -6.60
N ALA A 94 11.13 14.66 -6.15
CA ALA A 94 12.09 15.62 -6.66
C ALA A 94 12.44 15.32 -8.13
N PHE A 95 12.68 14.05 -8.46
CA PHE A 95 13.02 13.62 -9.83
C PHE A 95 11.93 14.00 -10.83
N LEU A 96 10.67 13.73 -10.52
CA LEU A 96 9.56 14.07 -11.41
C LEU A 96 9.43 15.56 -11.64
N ARG A 97 9.65 16.37 -10.60
CA ARG A 97 9.60 17.83 -10.73
C ARG A 97 10.77 18.44 -11.49
N THR A 98 11.95 17.82 -11.40
CA THR A 98 13.14 18.31 -12.11
C THR A 98 13.20 17.85 -13.58
N THR A 99 12.60 16.71 -13.88
CA THR A 99 12.60 16.12 -15.22
C THR A 99 11.47 16.64 -16.11
N SER A 100 10.50 17.37 -15.54
CA SER A 100 9.44 18.05 -16.29
C SER A 100 10.03 19.23 -17.09
N SER A 101 10.69 18.93 -18.22
CA SER A 101 11.05 19.91 -19.22
C SER A 101 9.79 20.34 -20.01
N GLU A 102 9.82 21.55 -20.61
CA GLU A 102 8.67 22.10 -21.35
C GLU A 102 8.15 21.17 -22.48
N ASP A 103 9.00 20.29 -22.98
CA ASP A 103 8.68 19.37 -24.08
C ASP A 103 8.01 18.05 -23.64
N VAL A 104 8.19 17.64 -22.37
CA VAL A 104 7.56 16.43 -21.82
C VAL A 104 6.86 16.82 -20.52
N ARG A 105 5.67 17.40 -20.65
CA ARG A 105 4.75 17.52 -19.52
C ARG A 105 4.24 16.14 -19.17
N ILE A 106 4.88 15.50 -18.22
CA ILE A 106 4.30 14.36 -17.54
C ILE A 106 3.13 14.93 -16.72
N THR A 107 1.96 14.89 -17.30
CA THR A 107 0.69 15.40 -16.73
C THR A 107 0.24 14.65 -15.46
N LEU A 108 1.12 13.84 -14.87
CA LEU A 108 0.90 13.18 -13.60
C LEU A 108 0.83 14.16 -12.43
N ILE A 109 1.41 15.36 -12.59
CA ILE A 109 1.48 16.35 -11.51
C ILE A 109 0.31 17.31 -11.68
N GLY A 110 -0.76 17.10 -10.94
CA GLY A 110 -1.76 18.13 -10.76
C GLY A 110 -1.11 19.37 -10.13
N GLU A 111 -1.25 20.53 -10.73
CA GLU A 111 -0.79 21.81 -10.16
C GLU A 111 -1.57 22.15 -8.87
N ASP A 112 -2.71 21.50 -8.68
CA ASP A 112 -3.56 21.65 -7.50
C ASP A 112 -2.97 21.00 -6.26
N PRO A 113 -3.11 21.61 -5.07
CA PRO A 113 -2.65 21.04 -3.80
C PRO A 113 -3.24 19.63 -3.50
N SER A 114 -4.41 19.31 -4.04
CA SER A 114 -5.02 17.98 -3.94
C SER A 114 -4.26 16.95 -4.77
N GLY A 115 -3.87 17.26 -5.98
CA GLY A 115 -3.07 16.39 -6.85
C GLY A 115 -1.69 16.09 -6.26
N ILE A 116 -1.02 17.10 -5.71
CA ILE A 116 0.29 16.95 -5.04
C ILE A 116 0.19 16.01 -3.84
N THR A 117 -0.85 16.12 -3.02
CA THR A 117 -1.03 15.24 -1.85
C THR A 117 -1.34 13.81 -2.25
N HIS A 118 -2.08 13.61 -3.32
CA HIS A 118 -2.42 12.31 -3.89
C HIS A 118 -1.16 11.60 -4.41
N GLU A 119 -0.37 12.30 -5.21
CA GLU A 119 0.89 11.80 -5.76
C GLU A 119 1.88 11.45 -4.64
N ALA A 120 2.05 12.33 -3.66
CA ALA A 120 2.91 12.07 -2.50
C ALA A 120 2.47 10.84 -1.71
N ALA A 121 1.16 10.63 -1.54
CA ALA A 121 0.64 9.44 -0.87
C ALA A 121 0.89 8.17 -1.70
N ALA A 122 0.73 8.23 -3.02
CA ALA A 122 1.01 7.11 -3.90
C ALA A 122 2.48 6.69 -3.84
N PHE A 123 3.41 7.63 -3.95
CA PHE A 123 4.84 7.35 -3.83
C PHE A 123 5.23 6.86 -2.43
N TRP A 124 4.61 7.42 -1.38
CA TRP A 124 4.82 6.93 -0.03
C TRP A 124 4.42 5.46 0.14
N LEU A 125 3.26 5.07 -0.38
CA LEU A 125 2.79 3.69 -0.30
C LEU A 125 3.64 2.74 -1.14
N LEU A 126 4.02 3.14 -2.36
CA LEU A 126 4.91 2.37 -3.21
C LEU A 126 6.27 2.17 -2.55
N SER A 127 6.91 3.25 -2.12
CA SER A 127 8.23 3.21 -1.50
C SER A 127 8.20 2.42 -0.19
N SER A 128 7.15 2.58 0.63
CA SER A 128 6.95 1.81 1.85
C SER A 128 6.74 0.33 1.55
N GLY A 129 5.94 0.00 0.55
CA GLY A 129 5.73 -1.38 0.11
C GLY A 129 7.02 -2.06 -0.32
N ILE A 130 7.81 -1.40 -1.17
CA ILE A 130 9.12 -1.88 -1.64
C ILE A 130 10.09 -2.03 -0.46
N ALA A 131 10.20 -1.03 0.40
CA ALA A 131 11.09 -1.06 1.55
C ALA A 131 10.75 -2.20 2.53
N ILE A 132 9.45 -2.43 2.76
CA ILE A 132 8.99 -3.55 3.59
C ILE A 132 9.32 -4.89 2.91
N LEU A 133 9.10 -5.03 1.60
CA LEU A 133 9.45 -6.24 0.84
C LEU A 133 10.94 -6.55 0.94
N LEU A 134 11.81 -5.56 0.78
CA LEU A 134 13.26 -5.72 0.87
C LEU A 134 13.75 -6.08 2.28
N THR A 135 13.04 -5.66 3.30
CA THR A 135 13.39 -5.90 4.72
C THR A 135 12.62 -7.07 5.35
N ALA A 136 11.62 -7.62 4.66
CA ALA A 136 10.81 -8.73 5.13
C ALA A 136 11.66 -10.00 5.28
N ARG A 137 11.39 -10.75 6.36
CA ARG A 137 11.95 -12.10 6.58
C ARG A 137 10.90 -13.19 6.51
N GLY A 138 9.65 -12.84 6.74
CA GLY A 138 8.52 -13.75 6.78
C GLY A 138 7.45 -13.39 5.77
N ALA A 139 6.58 -14.36 5.50
CA ALA A 139 5.45 -14.20 4.58
C ALA A 139 4.50 -13.06 4.98
N VAL A 140 4.38 -12.81 6.29
CA VAL A 140 3.50 -11.77 6.85
C VAL A 140 3.87 -10.39 6.34
N ARG A 141 5.13 -10.00 6.49
CA ARG A 141 5.62 -8.69 6.04
C ARG A 141 5.75 -8.59 4.54
N GLY A 142 6.13 -9.70 3.90
CA GLY A 142 6.16 -9.76 2.44
C GLY A 142 4.79 -9.48 1.83
N SER A 143 3.73 -10.11 2.35
CA SER A 143 2.36 -9.86 1.88
C SER A 143 1.89 -8.43 2.16
N LEU A 144 2.20 -7.88 3.34
CA LEU A 144 1.88 -6.49 3.66
C LEU A 144 2.57 -5.53 2.68
N GLY A 145 3.88 -5.71 2.44
CA GLY A 145 4.63 -4.87 1.50
C GLY A 145 4.06 -4.91 0.08
N ALA A 146 3.71 -6.10 -0.41
CA ALA A 146 3.09 -6.27 -1.72
C ALA A 146 1.71 -5.59 -1.80
N LEU A 147 0.89 -5.71 -0.76
CA LEU A 147 -0.43 -5.05 -0.71
C LEU A 147 -0.32 -3.52 -0.66
N LEU A 148 0.63 -2.97 0.10
CA LEU A 148 0.88 -1.53 0.12
C LEU A 148 1.38 -1.02 -1.23
N MET A 149 2.27 -1.77 -1.88
CA MET A 149 2.73 -1.44 -3.23
C MET A 149 1.58 -1.41 -4.23
N LEU A 150 0.68 -2.41 -4.19
CA LEU A 150 -0.50 -2.43 -5.05
C LEU A 150 -1.45 -1.26 -4.76
N THR A 151 -1.67 -0.92 -3.51
CA THR A 151 -2.50 0.24 -3.14
C THR A 151 -1.89 1.55 -3.66
N GLY A 152 -0.56 1.70 -3.54
CA GLY A 152 0.15 2.85 -4.13
C GLY A 152 0.04 2.90 -5.66
N THR A 153 0.14 1.75 -6.33
CA THR A 153 -0.06 1.64 -7.78
C THR A 153 -1.50 1.99 -8.17
N GLN A 154 -2.49 1.54 -7.42
CA GLN A 154 -3.88 1.93 -7.64
C GLN A 154 -4.06 3.44 -7.60
N LEU A 155 -3.46 4.11 -6.61
CA LEU A 155 -3.48 5.58 -6.54
C LEU A 155 -2.80 6.23 -7.74
N LEU A 156 -1.64 5.75 -8.18
CA LEU A 156 -0.95 6.32 -9.37
C LEU A 156 -1.79 6.18 -10.64
N VAL A 157 -2.43 5.02 -10.81
CA VAL A 157 -3.26 4.78 -12.00
C VAL A 157 -4.44 5.75 -12.09
N THR A 158 -4.97 6.23 -10.96
CA THR A 158 -6.04 7.24 -10.98
C THR A 158 -5.60 8.60 -11.50
N LEU A 159 -4.29 8.86 -11.53
CA LEU A 159 -3.72 10.10 -12.08
C LEU A 159 -3.44 10.01 -13.58
N VAL A 160 -3.43 8.80 -14.15
CA VAL A 160 -3.13 8.58 -15.58
C VAL A 160 -4.43 8.61 -16.40
N PRO A 161 -4.50 9.39 -17.49
CA PRO A 161 -5.66 9.34 -18.37
C PRO A 161 -5.76 7.97 -19.06
N GLY A 162 -6.97 7.38 -19.09
CA GLY A 162 -7.16 6.09 -19.75
C GLY A 162 -8.38 5.32 -19.24
N PRO A 163 -8.51 4.02 -19.56
CA PRO A 163 -9.60 3.16 -19.09
C PRO A 163 -9.44 2.80 -17.61
N GLN A 164 -9.56 3.80 -16.76
CA GLN A 164 -9.30 3.72 -15.30
C GLN A 164 -10.07 2.59 -14.62
N LEU A 165 -11.32 2.35 -15.02
CA LEU A 165 -12.13 1.27 -14.43
C LEU A 165 -11.51 -0.11 -14.70
N ALA A 166 -11.01 -0.36 -15.91
CA ALA A 166 -10.38 -1.63 -16.25
C ALA A 166 -9.09 -1.85 -15.45
N TYR A 167 -8.26 -0.81 -15.32
CA TYR A 167 -7.06 -0.88 -14.49
C TYR A 167 -7.38 -1.09 -13.02
N THR A 168 -8.41 -0.39 -12.52
CA THR A 168 -8.87 -0.55 -11.14
C THR A 168 -9.35 -1.96 -10.86
N LEU A 169 -10.13 -2.55 -11.77
CA LEU A 169 -10.59 -3.93 -11.66
C LEU A 169 -9.42 -4.92 -11.65
N LEU A 170 -8.47 -4.75 -12.59
CA LEU A 170 -7.30 -5.62 -12.68
C LEU A 170 -6.45 -5.56 -11.41
N LEU A 171 -6.14 -4.37 -10.93
CA LEU A 171 -5.33 -4.18 -9.72
C LEU A 171 -6.06 -4.66 -8.47
N SER A 172 -7.37 -4.47 -8.38
CA SER A 172 -8.19 -4.97 -7.27
C SER A 172 -8.24 -6.50 -7.26
N TRP A 173 -8.37 -7.12 -8.42
CA TRP A 173 -8.27 -8.57 -8.53
C TRP A 173 -6.89 -9.08 -8.11
N LEU A 174 -5.81 -8.44 -8.61
CA LEU A 174 -4.45 -8.78 -8.24
C LEU A 174 -4.22 -8.62 -6.73
N GLN A 175 -4.79 -7.62 -6.10
CA GLN A 175 -4.72 -7.39 -4.65
C GLN A 175 -5.32 -8.57 -3.88
N ILE A 176 -6.46 -9.10 -4.30
CA ILE A 176 -7.08 -10.29 -3.69
C ILE A 176 -6.19 -11.52 -3.89
N VAL A 177 -5.64 -11.72 -5.09
CA VAL A 177 -4.73 -12.84 -5.38
C VAL A 177 -3.48 -12.77 -4.50
N VAL A 178 -2.88 -11.59 -4.35
CA VAL A 178 -1.72 -11.39 -3.46
C VAL A 178 -2.08 -11.66 -2.00
N ALA A 179 -3.26 -11.25 -1.55
CA ALA A 179 -3.73 -11.54 -0.19
C ALA A 179 -3.92 -13.05 0.03
N LEU A 180 -4.49 -13.77 -0.94
CA LEU A 180 -4.63 -15.22 -0.90
C LEU A 180 -3.28 -15.94 -0.88
N ALA A 181 -2.35 -15.52 -1.76
CA ALA A 181 -1.00 -16.07 -1.79
C ALA A 181 -0.27 -15.80 -0.46
N GLY A 182 -0.40 -14.59 0.09
CA GLY A 182 0.14 -14.24 1.40
C GLY A 182 -0.44 -15.11 2.51
N ALA A 183 -1.74 -15.30 2.55
CA ALA A 183 -2.41 -16.15 3.53
C ALA A 183 -1.93 -17.62 3.43
N PHE A 184 -1.80 -18.14 2.22
CA PHE A 184 -1.28 -19.48 1.98
C PHE A 184 0.16 -19.63 2.49
N LEU A 185 1.04 -18.66 2.19
CA LEU A 185 2.41 -18.68 2.66
C LEU A 185 2.51 -18.61 4.19
N ILE A 186 1.65 -17.80 4.83
CA ILE A 186 1.58 -17.68 6.29
C ILE A 186 1.19 -19.01 6.94
N VAL A 187 0.15 -19.67 6.41
CA VAL A 187 -0.30 -20.98 6.91
C VAL A 187 0.78 -22.05 6.71
N ASN A 188 1.46 -22.04 5.55
CA ASN A 188 2.55 -22.99 5.27
C ASN A 188 3.77 -22.75 6.15
N GLU A 189 4.19 -21.49 6.34
CA GLU A 189 5.30 -21.14 7.23
C GLU A 189 5.02 -21.59 8.68
N ARG A 190 3.77 -21.49 9.10
CA ARG A 190 3.33 -21.98 10.40
C ARG A 190 3.44 -23.49 10.51
N ALA A 191 2.91 -24.24 9.55
CA ALA A 191 2.96 -25.70 9.57
C ALA A 191 4.40 -26.23 9.66
N VAL A 192 5.36 -25.54 9.01
CA VAL A 192 6.79 -25.93 9.09
C VAL A 192 7.39 -25.63 10.46
N ARG A 193 6.91 -24.62 11.19
CA ARG A 193 7.43 -24.30 12.56
C ARG A 193 6.87 -25.22 13.64
N GLU A 194 5.76 -25.89 13.39
CA GLU A 194 5.12 -26.83 14.33
C GLU A 194 5.69 -28.27 14.20
N LEU A 195 6.52 -28.54 13.17
CA LEU A 195 7.25 -29.79 12.97
C LEU A 195 8.62 -29.76 13.67
#